data_fe39b9398ea16c478180850f5bd3f81d
#
_entry.id   fe39b9398ea16c478180850f5bd3f81d
#
_cell.length_a   1.000
_cell.length_b   1.000
_cell.length_c   1.000
_cell.angle_alpha   90.00
_cell.angle_beta   90.00
_cell.angle_gamma   90.00
#
_symmetry.space_group_name_H-M   'P 1'
#
loop_
_entity.id
_entity.type
_entity.pdbx_description
1 polymer ?
#
loop_
_entity_poly.entity_id
_entity_poly.type
_entity_poly.pdbx_seq_one_letter_code
_entity_poly.pdbx_strand_id
1 'polypeptide(L)'
;FISAGEYVAAFGNPNVILCPRGTTPTLDGYRNHPDESITPLLKEKTWAPVVVDPSHSVGKASYVPAAALAAVAYGADGLCIEAHVEPSKGIGDDPKQALTPEVLKKTITQAKQLWTLRRG
;
A
#
# COMPACT_ATOMS: atom_id res chain seq x y z
N PHE A 1 13.18 5.12 -7.44
CA PHE A 1 12.59 4.51 -6.25
C PHE A 1 13.55 3.54 -5.56
N ILE A 2 14.04 2.51 -6.27
CA ILE A 2 15.04 1.56 -5.71
C ILE A 2 16.31 2.28 -5.28
N SER A 3 16.82 3.20 -6.08
CA SER A 3 18.02 3.98 -5.77
C SER A 3 17.94 4.74 -4.46
N ALA A 4 16.76 5.23 -4.09
CA ALA A 4 16.57 5.91 -2.80
C ALA A 4 16.84 4.97 -1.62
N GLY A 5 16.36 3.72 -1.69
CA GLY A 5 16.66 2.69 -0.70
C GLY A 5 18.14 2.33 -0.64
N GLU A 6 18.78 2.23 -1.80
CA GLU A 6 20.22 1.97 -1.90
C GLU A 6 21.06 3.09 -1.26
N TYR A 7 20.67 4.36 -1.43
CA TYR A 7 21.32 5.48 -0.76
C TYR A 7 21.25 5.37 0.77
N VAL A 8 20.08 5.03 1.32
CA VAL A 8 19.92 4.85 2.77
C VAL A 8 20.83 3.73 3.27
N ALA A 9 20.87 2.60 2.56
CA ALA A 9 21.74 1.48 2.91
C ALA A 9 23.23 1.83 2.80
N ALA A 10 23.62 2.59 1.77
CA ALA A 10 25.01 3.05 1.58
C ALA A 10 25.48 3.97 2.70
N PHE A 11 24.59 4.72 3.33
CA PHE A 11 24.89 5.54 4.50
C PHE A 11 24.85 4.77 5.83
N GLY A 12 24.76 3.44 5.80
CA GLY A 12 24.96 2.57 6.95
C GLY A 12 23.69 1.96 7.55
N ASN A 13 22.51 2.20 6.99
CA ASN A 13 21.26 1.59 7.46
C ASN A 13 20.63 0.67 6.40
N PRO A 14 20.89 -0.65 6.48
CA PRO A 14 20.28 -1.61 5.56
C PRO A 14 18.80 -1.94 5.89
N ASN A 15 18.30 -1.47 7.03
CA ASN A 15 16.92 -1.71 7.45
C ASN A 15 15.97 -0.75 6.73
N VAL A 16 15.71 -1.06 5.47
CA VAL A 16 14.89 -0.26 4.56
C VAL A 16 13.61 -1.00 4.23
N ILE A 17 12.48 -0.32 4.24
CA ILE A 17 11.20 -0.79 3.74
C ILE A 17 10.84 0.03 2.50
N LEU A 18 10.48 -0.62 1.41
CA LEU A 18 10.01 0.05 0.21
C LEU A 18 8.48 0.17 0.27
N CYS A 19 7.97 1.40 0.13
CA CYS A 19 6.55 1.69 0.22
C CYS A 19 6.00 2.30 -1.08
N PRO A 20 5.61 1.46 -2.06
CA PRO A 20 4.91 1.94 -3.25
C PRO A 20 3.57 2.57 -2.89
N ARG A 21 3.27 3.72 -3.49
CA ARG A 21 2.02 4.45 -3.25
C ARG A 21 1.36 4.96 -4.54
N GLY A 22 1.60 4.25 -5.63
CA GLY A 22 1.06 4.57 -6.94
C GLY A 22 2.04 5.31 -7.86
N THR A 23 1.64 5.38 -9.11
CA THR A 23 2.37 6.07 -10.19
C THR A 23 1.55 7.24 -10.73
N THR A 24 2.03 7.92 -11.76
CA THR A 24 1.27 8.98 -12.44
C THR A 24 -0.05 8.44 -12.96
N PRO A 25 -1.19 9.08 -12.62
CA PRO A 25 -2.49 8.57 -13.05
C PRO A 25 -2.65 8.66 -14.56
N THR A 26 -3.23 7.60 -15.14
CA THR A 26 -3.59 7.51 -16.55
C THR A 26 -5.11 7.55 -16.77
N LEU A 27 -5.88 7.41 -15.68
CA LEU A 27 -7.34 7.40 -15.67
C LEU A 27 -7.86 8.39 -14.62
N ASP A 28 -8.96 9.04 -14.94
CA ASP A 28 -9.66 9.88 -13.98
C ASP A 28 -10.25 9.03 -12.83
N GLY A 29 -10.31 9.60 -11.64
CA GLY A 29 -10.90 8.96 -10.47
C GLY A 29 -9.91 8.41 -9.46
N TYR A 30 -8.64 8.23 -9.83
CA TYR A 30 -7.57 7.89 -8.90
C TYR A 30 -6.69 9.10 -8.58
N ARG A 31 -6.21 9.19 -7.36
CA ARG A 31 -5.20 10.19 -6.98
C ARG A 31 -3.86 9.91 -7.67
N ASN A 32 -3.42 8.64 -7.56
CA ASN A 32 -2.30 8.09 -8.30
C ASN A 32 -2.78 6.75 -8.89
N HIS A 33 -2.16 6.29 -9.96
CA HIS A 33 -2.52 4.98 -10.50
C HIS A 33 -1.96 3.87 -9.59
N PRO A 34 -2.80 2.98 -9.01
CA PRO A 34 -2.31 1.86 -8.22
C PRO A 34 -1.62 0.87 -9.16
N ASP A 35 -0.31 0.71 -8.99
CA ASP A 35 0.49 -0.25 -9.75
C ASP A 35 1.01 -1.33 -8.79
N GLU A 36 0.14 -2.28 -8.48
CA GLU A 36 0.47 -3.38 -7.58
C GLU A 36 1.46 -4.37 -8.22
N SER A 37 1.58 -4.33 -9.55
CA SER A 37 2.50 -5.18 -10.31
C SER A 37 3.98 -4.86 -10.03
N ILE A 38 4.28 -3.69 -9.47
CA ILE A 38 5.65 -3.33 -9.08
C ILE A 38 6.20 -4.23 -7.97
N THR A 39 5.34 -4.81 -7.13
CA THR A 39 5.75 -5.59 -5.96
C THR A 39 6.65 -6.80 -6.31
N PRO A 40 6.28 -7.69 -7.25
CA PRO A 40 7.16 -8.79 -7.63
C PRO A 40 8.52 -8.31 -8.14
N LEU A 41 8.52 -7.24 -8.93
CA LEU A 41 9.76 -6.64 -9.45
C LEU A 41 10.66 -6.14 -8.32
N LEU A 42 10.12 -5.43 -7.34
CA LEU A 42 10.88 -4.94 -6.19
C LEU A 42 11.44 -6.10 -5.35
N LYS A 43 10.67 -7.15 -5.16
CA LYS A 43 11.11 -8.34 -4.42
C LYS A 43 12.19 -9.14 -5.15
N GLU A 44 12.21 -9.11 -6.48
CA GLU A 44 13.27 -9.70 -7.28
C GLU A 44 14.56 -8.87 -7.27
N LYS A 45 14.40 -7.54 -7.35
CA LYS A 45 15.52 -6.59 -7.53
C LYS A 45 16.16 -6.11 -6.23
N THR A 46 15.51 -6.31 -5.08
CA THR A 46 15.99 -5.77 -3.80
C THR A 46 15.88 -6.76 -2.67
N TRP A 47 16.58 -6.47 -1.57
CA TRP A 47 16.49 -7.21 -0.30
C TRP A 47 15.33 -6.71 0.60
N ALA A 48 14.77 -5.54 0.30
CA ALA A 48 13.88 -4.82 1.20
C ALA A 48 12.47 -5.41 1.19
N PRO A 49 11.79 -5.47 2.34
CA PRO A 49 10.36 -5.74 2.39
C PRO A 49 9.57 -4.68 1.63
N VAL A 50 8.46 -5.07 1.02
CA VAL A 50 7.56 -4.19 0.29
C VAL A 50 6.26 -4.02 1.08
N VAL A 51 6.01 -2.79 1.54
CA VAL A 51 4.79 -2.38 2.24
C VAL A 51 4.02 -1.42 1.36
N VAL A 52 2.92 -1.86 0.78
CA VAL A 52 2.14 -1.06 -0.18
C VAL A 52 1.23 -0.09 0.55
N ASP A 53 1.13 1.14 0.03
CA ASP A 53 0.18 2.15 0.49
C ASP A 53 -0.98 2.28 -0.51
N PRO A 54 -2.07 1.52 -0.33
CA PRO A 54 -3.22 1.60 -1.23
C PRO A 54 -4.06 2.86 -1.01
N SER A 55 -3.99 3.47 0.17
CA SER A 55 -4.77 4.67 0.48
C SER A 55 -4.38 5.85 -0.40
N HIS A 56 -3.08 6.15 -0.47
CA HIS A 56 -2.58 7.26 -1.27
C HIS A 56 -2.57 6.95 -2.77
N SER A 57 -2.48 5.68 -3.17
CA SER A 57 -2.57 5.33 -4.58
C SER A 57 -3.95 5.63 -5.14
N VAL A 58 -5.02 5.12 -4.52
CA VAL A 58 -6.37 5.33 -5.04
C VAL A 58 -7.00 6.65 -4.63
N GLY A 59 -6.67 7.20 -3.45
CA GLY A 59 -7.16 8.49 -2.96
C GLY A 59 -8.66 8.55 -2.66
N LYS A 60 -9.33 7.39 -2.57
CA LYS A 60 -10.76 7.27 -2.30
C LYS A 60 -11.03 6.04 -1.44
N ALA A 61 -11.64 6.26 -0.26
CA ALA A 61 -11.85 5.22 0.74
C ALA A 61 -12.55 3.96 0.20
N SER A 62 -13.56 4.12 -0.68
CA SER A 62 -14.28 2.98 -1.25
C SER A 62 -13.43 2.09 -2.17
N TYR A 63 -12.30 2.58 -2.65
CA TYR A 63 -11.39 1.81 -3.52
C TYR A 63 -10.25 1.13 -2.75
N VAL A 64 -9.96 1.59 -1.52
CA VAL A 64 -8.83 1.12 -0.72
C VAL A 64 -8.88 -0.39 -0.43
N PRO A 65 -10.02 -1.00 -0.02
CA PRO A 65 -10.06 -2.43 0.25
C PRO A 65 -9.64 -3.30 -0.95
N ALA A 66 -10.14 -2.98 -2.14
CA ALA A 66 -9.78 -3.73 -3.36
C ALA A 66 -8.28 -3.58 -3.69
N ALA A 67 -7.73 -2.36 -3.61
CA ALA A 67 -6.31 -2.11 -3.84
C ALA A 67 -5.43 -2.81 -2.80
N ALA A 68 -5.86 -2.84 -1.54
CA ALA A 68 -5.16 -3.57 -0.48
C ALA A 68 -5.08 -5.07 -0.76
N LEU A 69 -6.19 -5.68 -1.19
CA LEU A 69 -6.21 -7.10 -1.55
C LEU A 69 -5.37 -7.38 -2.79
N ALA A 70 -5.39 -6.50 -3.78
CA ALA A 70 -4.52 -6.60 -4.96
C ALA A 70 -3.04 -6.57 -4.57
N ALA A 71 -2.64 -5.67 -3.68
CA ALA A 71 -1.28 -5.61 -3.17
C ALA A 71 -0.83 -6.93 -2.51
N VAL A 72 -1.70 -7.52 -1.69
CA VAL A 72 -1.42 -8.84 -1.08
C VAL A 72 -1.34 -9.92 -2.14
N ALA A 73 -2.22 -9.92 -3.13
CA ALA A 73 -2.20 -10.88 -4.23
C ALA A 73 -0.89 -10.82 -5.02
N TYR A 74 -0.34 -9.63 -5.24
CA TYR A 74 0.97 -9.42 -5.88
C TYR A 74 2.17 -9.71 -4.96
N GLY A 75 1.96 -9.99 -3.68
CA GLY A 75 3.02 -10.45 -2.78
C GLY A 75 3.60 -9.41 -1.84
N ALA A 76 2.88 -8.32 -1.57
CA ALA A 76 3.28 -7.35 -0.55
C ALA A 76 3.50 -8.01 0.81
N ASP A 77 4.52 -7.58 1.51
CA ASP A 77 4.85 -8.06 2.86
C ASP A 77 4.00 -7.35 3.92
N GLY A 78 3.46 -6.18 3.60
CA GLY A 78 2.60 -5.41 4.47
C GLY A 78 1.79 -4.34 3.74
N LEU A 79 0.90 -3.70 4.47
CA LEU A 79 0.04 -2.63 3.99
C LEU A 79 0.14 -1.42 4.91
N CYS A 80 0.16 -0.22 4.35
CA CYS A 80 0.07 1.05 5.04
C CYS A 80 -1.27 1.70 4.67
N ILE A 81 -2.22 1.73 5.60
CA ILE A 81 -3.60 2.16 5.33
C ILE A 81 -4.00 3.30 6.25
N GLU A 82 -4.50 4.39 5.67
CA GLU A 82 -5.12 5.50 6.40
C GLU A 82 -6.43 5.05 7.04
N ALA A 83 -6.59 5.34 8.33
CA ALA A 83 -7.82 5.06 9.07
C ALA A 83 -8.12 6.15 10.09
N HIS A 84 -9.40 6.43 10.28
CA HIS A 84 -9.86 7.40 11.28
C HIS A 84 -11.22 6.98 11.82
N VAL A 85 -11.45 7.19 13.11
CA VAL A 85 -12.75 6.88 13.76
C VAL A 85 -13.89 7.69 13.15
N GLU A 86 -13.57 8.88 12.65
CA GLU A 86 -14.50 9.77 11.97
C GLU A 86 -13.78 10.42 10.79
N PRO A 87 -13.74 9.75 9.61
CA PRO A 87 -12.90 10.16 8.48
C PRO A 87 -13.06 11.61 8.05
N SER A 88 -14.28 12.18 8.14
CA SER A 88 -14.55 13.59 7.79
C SER A 88 -13.79 14.60 8.66
N LYS A 89 -13.27 14.17 9.80
CA LYS A 89 -12.47 14.98 10.74
C LYS A 89 -10.96 14.76 10.62
N GLY A 90 -10.54 13.98 9.65
CA GLY A 90 -9.10 13.79 9.34
C GLY A 90 -8.45 15.09 8.87
N ILE A 91 -7.12 15.11 8.86
CA ILE A 91 -6.30 16.28 8.50
C ILE A 91 -5.92 16.21 7.02
N GLY A 92 -5.87 17.37 6.36
CA GLY A 92 -5.39 17.48 4.99
C GLY A 92 -6.30 16.76 3.98
N ASP A 93 -5.70 15.93 3.12
CA ASP A 93 -6.39 15.14 2.10
C ASP A 93 -6.85 13.75 2.61
N ASP A 94 -6.45 13.37 3.82
CA ASP A 94 -6.72 12.04 4.39
C ASP A 94 -8.21 11.69 4.54
N PRO A 95 -9.13 12.64 4.79
CA PRO A 95 -10.57 12.35 4.84
C PRO A 95 -11.12 11.63 3.62
N LYS A 96 -10.52 11.84 2.44
CA LYS A 96 -10.99 11.23 1.18
C LYS A 96 -10.70 9.74 1.09
N GLN A 97 -9.62 9.28 1.72
CA GLN A 97 -9.09 7.93 1.60
C GLN A 97 -9.06 7.13 2.91
N ALA A 98 -9.29 7.78 4.05
CA ALA A 98 -9.27 7.12 5.34
C ALA A 98 -10.44 6.13 5.48
N LEU A 99 -10.14 4.93 5.96
CA LEU A 99 -11.14 3.92 6.29
C LEU A 99 -11.69 4.15 7.69
N THR A 100 -12.95 3.75 7.90
CA THR A 100 -13.47 3.56 9.26
C THR A 100 -12.82 2.33 9.91
N PRO A 101 -12.82 2.23 11.26
CA PRO A 101 -12.30 1.04 11.96
C PRO A 101 -12.97 -0.26 11.51
N GLU A 102 -14.27 -0.25 11.23
CA GLU A 102 -15.03 -1.42 10.78
C GLU A 102 -14.56 -1.90 9.41
N VAL A 103 -14.41 -0.98 8.44
CA VAL A 103 -13.94 -1.30 7.10
C VAL A 103 -12.48 -1.74 7.15
N LEU A 104 -11.65 -1.09 7.95
CA LEU A 104 -10.25 -1.49 8.16
C LEU A 104 -10.16 -2.92 8.71
N LYS A 105 -10.92 -3.25 9.75
CA LYS A 105 -10.94 -4.59 10.34
C LYS A 105 -11.31 -5.65 9.32
N LYS A 106 -12.36 -5.41 8.52
CA LYS A 106 -12.78 -6.31 7.45
C LYS A 106 -11.66 -6.50 6.41
N THR A 107 -11.06 -5.40 5.98
CA THR A 107 -9.96 -5.41 5.00
C THR A 107 -8.76 -6.21 5.53
N ILE A 108 -8.35 -6.01 6.78
CA ILE A 108 -7.27 -6.76 7.41
C ILE A 108 -7.58 -8.26 7.45
N THR A 109 -8.80 -8.63 7.82
CA THR A 109 -9.23 -10.04 7.87
C THR A 109 -9.11 -10.70 6.50
N GLN A 110 -9.63 -10.05 5.46
CA GLN A 110 -9.55 -10.55 4.08
C GLN A 110 -8.09 -10.60 3.57
N ALA A 111 -7.30 -9.59 3.89
CA ALA A 111 -5.88 -9.55 3.52
C ALA A 111 -5.10 -10.73 4.14
N LYS A 112 -5.34 -11.04 5.41
CA LYS A 112 -4.73 -12.20 6.09
C LYS A 112 -5.15 -13.53 5.46
N GLN A 113 -6.43 -13.69 5.10
CA GLN A 113 -6.92 -14.88 4.42
C GLN A 113 -6.24 -15.07 3.06
N LEU A 114 -6.16 -14.00 2.28
CA LEU A 114 -5.49 -14.02 0.96
C LEU A 114 -3.99 -14.30 1.08
N TRP A 115 -3.33 -13.69 2.06
CA TRP A 115 -1.91 -13.93 2.33
C TRP A 115 -1.65 -15.41 2.70
N THR A 116 -2.49 -16.00 3.52
CA THR A 116 -2.42 -17.43 3.87
C THR A 116 -2.62 -18.30 2.63
N LEU A 117 -3.61 -17.98 1.79
CA LEU A 117 -3.88 -18.68 0.53
C LEU A 117 -2.66 -18.66 -0.40
N ARG A 118 -2.01 -17.52 -0.56
CA ARG A 118 -0.82 -17.38 -1.41
C ARG A 118 0.37 -18.20 -0.92
N ARG A 119 0.55 -18.30 0.37
CA ARG A 119 1.65 -19.09 0.95
C ARG A 119 1.41 -20.59 0.85
N GLY A 120 0.20 -21.02 0.57
CA GLY A 120 -0.17 -22.40 0.37
C GLY A 120 -0.07 -23.23 1.59
#